data_10a189ab3beef963c7640d79d451c89d
#
_entry.id   10a189ab3beef963c7640d79d451c89d
#
_cell.length_a   1.000
_cell.length_b   1.000
_cell.length_c   1.000
_cell.angle_alpha   90.00
_cell.angle_beta   90.00
_cell.angle_gamma   90.00
#
_symmetry.space_group_name_H-M   'P 1'
#
loop_
_entity.id
_entity.type
_entity.pdbx_description
1 polymer ?
#
loop_
_entity_poly.entity_id
_entity_poly.type
_entity_poly.pdbx_seq_one_letter_code
_entity_poly.pdbx_strand_id
1 'polypeptide(L)'
;MDKSHQSTIGMIEVTISGPRGGRVKDIDEALIYNYIVEACQELKIKQADIEVLVYNKFPRDYDYAIGFCYGDTESVTIELTKEDDNMFQTLAHEMIHVKQFLEDRYPSEQEAKKLEYKLHKKITHRMGY
;
A
#
# COMPACT_ATOMS: atom_id res chain seq x y z
N MET A 1 17.34 -2.61 -16.97
CA MET A 1 15.91 -2.82 -17.24
C MET A 1 15.15 -2.93 -15.94
N ASP A 2 14.10 -2.18 -15.82
CA ASP A 2 13.27 -2.20 -14.63
C ASP A 2 12.48 -3.51 -14.55
N LYS A 3 12.57 -4.20 -13.41
CA LYS A 3 11.85 -5.45 -13.16
C LYS A 3 10.67 -5.29 -12.24
N SER A 4 10.41 -4.06 -11.80
CA SER A 4 9.26 -3.78 -10.95
C SER A 4 8.02 -3.57 -11.79
N HIS A 5 6.87 -3.71 -11.16
CA HIS A 5 5.60 -3.34 -11.78
C HIS A 5 5.37 -1.85 -11.56
N GLN A 6 5.13 -1.14 -12.65
CA GLN A 6 4.84 0.29 -12.60
C GLN A 6 3.64 0.58 -13.49
N SER A 7 2.65 1.25 -12.96
CA SER A 7 1.42 1.62 -13.68
C SER A 7 0.92 2.97 -13.23
N THR A 8 0.24 3.64 -14.16
CA THR A 8 -0.34 4.96 -13.91
C THR A 8 -1.79 4.97 -14.39
N ILE A 9 -2.71 5.44 -13.54
CA ILE A 9 -4.09 5.74 -13.90
C ILE A 9 -4.37 7.16 -13.47
N GLY A 10 -4.65 8.05 -14.45
CA GLY A 10 -4.80 9.47 -14.17
C GLY A 10 -3.54 10.03 -13.54
N MET A 11 -3.65 10.52 -12.30
CA MET A 11 -2.52 11.08 -11.55
C MET A 11 -2.01 10.14 -10.47
N ILE A 12 -2.45 8.87 -10.47
CA ILE A 12 -1.98 7.87 -9.51
C ILE A 12 -0.89 7.04 -10.16
N GLU A 13 0.31 7.11 -9.60
CA GLU A 13 1.44 6.30 -10.05
C GLU A 13 1.80 5.30 -8.94
N VAL A 14 1.86 4.01 -9.29
CA VAL A 14 2.17 2.95 -8.34
C VAL A 14 3.31 2.12 -8.89
N THR A 15 4.35 1.95 -8.08
CA THR A 15 5.49 1.08 -8.39
C THR A 15 5.55 -0.03 -7.35
N ILE A 16 5.58 -1.28 -7.79
CA ILE A 16 5.63 -2.44 -6.91
C ILE A 16 6.90 -3.22 -7.19
N SER A 17 7.72 -3.45 -6.18
CA SER A 17 8.98 -4.17 -6.34
C SER A 17 9.38 -4.86 -5.04
N GLY A 18 10.41 -5.70 -5.11
CA GLY A 18 11.07 -6.19 -3.92
C GLY A 18 11.95 -5.10 -3.31
N PRO A 19 12.46 -5.32 -2.08
CA PRO A 19 13.25 -4.29 -1.39
C PRO A 19 14.55 -3.92 -2.09
N ARG A 20 14.99 -4.74 -3.05
CA ARG A 20 16.20 -4.46 -3.85
C ARG A 20 15.86 -4.06 -5.28
N GLY A 21 14.61 -3.67 -5.55
CA GLY A 21 14.17 -3.17 -6.84
C GLY A 21 13.80 -4.22 -7.86
N GLY A 22 13.83 -5.51 -7.52
CA GLY A 22 13.48 -6.57 -8.44
C GLY A 22 12.02 -6.97 -8.39
N ARG A 23 11.62 -7.90 -9.25
CA ARG A 23 10.29 -8.49 -9.20
C ARG A 23 10.11 -9.30 -7.93
N VAL A 24 8.87 -9.34 -7.45
CA VAL A 24 8.50 -10.12 -6.27
C VAL A 24 7.93 -11.44 -6.76
N LYS A 25 8.50 -12.56 -6.29
CA LYS A 25 8.00 -13.89 -6.63
C LYS A 25 6.75 -14.21 -5.83
N ASP A 26 5.85 -15.00 -6.42
CA ASP A 26 4.65 -15.53 -5.77
C ASP A 26 3.71 -14.45 -5.25
N ILE A 27 3.72 -13.30 -5.92
CA ILE A 27 2.85 -12.17 -5.62
C ILE A 27 2.14 -11.74 -6.90
N ASP A 28 0.86 -11.49 -6.80
CA ASP A 28 0.09 -10.90 -7.89
C ASP A 28 0.20 -9.37 -7.81
N GLU A 29 1.18 -8.83 -8.54
CA GLU A 29 1.41 -7.38 -8.54
C GLU A 29 0.22 -6.62 -9.11
N ALA A 30 -0.45 -7.20 -10.12
CA ALA A 30 -1.63 -6.57 -10.70
C ALA A 30 -2.76 -6.46 -9.69
N LEU A 31 -2.93 -7.47 -8.84
CA LEU A 31 -3.95 -7.45 -7.80
C LEU A 31 -3.64 -6.37 -6.75
N ILE A 32 -2.38 -6.25 -6.35
CA ILE A 32 -1.96 -5.18 -5.43
C ILE A 32 -2.23 -3.82 -6.07
N TYR A 33 -1.86 -3.65 -7.33
CA TYR A 33 -2.09 -2.40 -8.05
C TYR A 33 -3.58 -2.05 -8.08
N ASN A 34 -4.43 -3.00 -8.46
CA ASN A 34 -5.87 -2.77 -8.53
C ASN A 34 -6.46 -2.42 -7.16
N TYR A 35 -5.98 -3.09 -6.12
CA TYR A 35 -6.41 -2.80 -4.76
C TYR A 35 -6.08 -1.35 -4.37
N ILE A 36 -4.87 -0.90 -4.68
CA ILE A 36 -4.43 0.46 -4.37
C ILE A 36 -5.26 1.49 -5.14
N VAL A 37 -5.54 1.23 -6.42
CA VAL A 37 -6.35 2.15 -7.23
C VAL A 37 -7.76 2.27 -6.63
N GLU A 38 -8.37 1.16 -6.23
CA GLU A 38 -9.68 1.20 -5.61
C GLU A 38 -9.64 1.89 -4.24
N ALA A 39 -8.57 1.67 -3.48
CA ALA A 39 -8.37 2.38 -2.22
C ALA A 39 -8.30 3.89 -2.44
N CYS A 40 -7.57 4.33 -3.46
CA CYS A 40 -7.48 5.74 -3.79
C CYS A 40 -8.84 6.33 -4.13
N GLN A 41 -9.69 5.60 -4.86
CA GLN A 41 -11.05 6.06 -5.15
C GLN A 41 -11.88 6.21 -3.88
N GLU A 42 -11.84 5.20 -3.00
CA GLU A 42 -12.59 5.26 -1.75
C GLU A 42 -12.11 6.38 -0.83
N LEU A 43 -10.80 6.62 -0.80
CA LEU A 43 -10.20 7.66 0.05
C LEU A 43 -10.18 9.03 -0.62
N LYS A 44 -10.67 9.12 -1.86
CA LYS A 44 -10.69 10.36 -2.64
C LYS A 44 -9.29 10.94 -2.86
N ILE A 45 -8.32 10.06 -3.05
CA ILE A 45 -6.97 10.43 -3.43
C ILE A 45 -6.95 10.55 -4.95
N LYS A 46 -6.70 11.74 -5.46
CA LYS A 46 -6.72 12.00 -6.91
C LYS A 46 -5.33 12.03 -7.53
N GLN A 47 -4.32 12.28 -6.73
CA GLN A 47 -2.94 12.36 -7.18
C GLN A 47 -2.04 11.76 -6.12
N ALA A 48 -1.17 10.83 -6.53
CA ALA A 48 -0.25 10.19 -5.61
C ALA A 48 0.87 9.48 -6.37
N ASP A 49 2.05 9.48 -5.77
CA ASP A 49 3.18 8.66 -6.19
C ASP A 49 3.44 7.67 -5.05
N ILE A 50 3.09 6.41 -5.28
CA ILE A 50 3.12 5.37 -4.25
C ILE A 50 4.09 4.28 -4.66
N GLU A 51 5.09 4.03 -3.82
CA GLU A 51 6.00 2.91 -3.98
C GLU A 51 5.61 1.82 -2.99
N VAL A 52 5.50 0.58 -3.45
CA VAL A 52 5.21 -0.57 -2.60
C VAL A 52 6.39 -1.52 -2.67
N LEU A 53 6.98 -1.79 -1.52
CA LEU A 53 8.07 -2.76 -1.37
C LEU A 53 7.52 -4.00 -0.68
N VAL A 54 7.63 -5.15 -1.34
CA VAL A 54 7.13 -6.41 -0.78
C VAL A 54 8.31 -7.30 -0.43
N TYR A 55 8.45 -7.59 0.85
CA TYR A 55 9.52 -8.42 1.39
C TYR A 55 9.08 -9.88 1.48
N ASN A 56 10.00 -10.81 1.26
CA ASN A 56 9.74 -12.21 1.62
C ASN A 56 9.56 -12.32 3.13
N LYS A 57 10.42 -11.65 3.86
CA LYS A 57 10.43 -11.61 5.31
C LYS A 57 11.04 -10.29 5.76
N PHE A 58 10.39 -9.60 6.70
CA PHE A 58 10.95 -8.37 7.24
C PHE A 58 12.24 -8.64 8.03
N PRO A 59 13.20 -7.70 8.02
CA PRO A 59 14.37 -7.77 8.87
C PRO A 59 13.99 -7.82 10.36
N ARG A 60 14.87 -8.37 11.19
CA ARG A 60 14.61 -8.50 12.64
C ARG A 60 14.35 -7.17 13.32
N ASP A 61 15.00 -6.13 12.87
CA ASP A 61 14.86 -4.79 13.47
C ASP A 61 13.52 -4.12 13.16
N TYR A 62 12.67 -4.75 12.33
CA TYR A 62 11.31 -4.30 12.11
C TYR A 62 10.35 -4.66 13.25
N ASP A 63 10.82 -5.41 14.23
CA ASP A 63 10.18 -5.60 15.54
C ASP A 63 8.72 -6.07 15.48
N TYR A 64 8.48 -7.20 14.77
CA TYR A 64 7.16 -7.82 14.61
C TYR A 64 6.12 -6.98 13.86
N ALA A 65 6.50 -5.88 13.27
CA ALA A 65 5.58 -5.12 12.43
C ALA A 65 5.19 -5.94 11.19
N ILE A 66 3.97 -5.74 10.72
CA ILE A 66 3.44 -6.42 9.53
C ILE A 66 3.33 -5.50 8.32
N GLY A 67 3.53 -4.21 8.51
CA GLY A 67 3.54 -3.23 7.44
C GLY A 67 4.05 -1.89 7.92
N PHE A 68 4.46 -1.07 6.98
CA PHE A 68 4.95 0.29 7.24
C PHE A 68 4.45 1.23 6.16
N CYS A 69 4.32 2.50 6.53
CA CYS A 69 4.04 3.57 5.58
C CYS A 69 4.80 4.82 6.01
N TYR A 70 5.52 5.41 5.07
CA TYR A 70 6.27 6.64 5.33
C TYR A 70 6.39 7.46 4.06
N GLY A 71 6.57 8.75 4.21
CA GLY A 71 6.67 9.64 3.06
C GLY A 71 6.32 11.07 3.42
N ASP A 72 5.90 11.81 2.40
CA ASP A 72 5.52 13.21 2.51
C ASP A 72 4.36 13.52 1.56
N THR A 73 4.11 14.80 1.29
CA THR A 73 3.00 15.19 0.41
C THR A 73 3.24 14.86 -1.07
N GLU A 74 4.47 14.50 -1.45
CA GLU A 74 4.81 14.24 -2.85
C GLU A 74 4.89 12.76 -3.17
N SER A 75 5.48 11.96 -2.28
CA SER A 75 5.62 10.53 -2.49
C SER A 75 5.53 9.76 -1.18
N VAL A 76 4.97 8.56 -1.26
CA VAL A 76 4.75 7.71 -0.09
C VAL A 76 5.21 6.29 -0.40
N THR A 77 5.87 5.67 0.56
CA THR A 77 6.33 4.28 0.45
C THR A 77 5.54 3.41 1.42
N ILE A 78 5.09 2.26 0.94
CA ILE A 78 4.45 1.21 1.74
C ILE A 78 5.37 0.01 1.73
N GLU A 79 5.61 -0.60 2.90
CA GLU A 79 6.35 -1.86 3.00
C GLU A 79 5.42 -2.95 3.51
N LEU A 80 5.40 -4.07 2.81
CA LEU A 80 4.58 -5.24 3.12
C LEU A 80 5.46 -6.48 3.19
N THR A 81 4.99 -7.52 3.86
CA THR A 81 5.67 -8.81 3.90
C THR A 81 4.75 -9.94 3.48
N LYS A 82 5.30 -10.91 2.74
CA LYS A 82 4.55 -12.10 2.34
C LYS A 82 4.18 -13.01 3.52
N GLU A 83 4.81 -12.83 4.67
CA GLU A 83 4.49 -13.59 5.87
C GLU A 83 3.17 -13.17 6.51
N ASP A 84 2.64 -12.03 6.11
CA ASP A 84 1.38 -11.52 6.63
C ASP A 84 0.20 -12.21 5.93
N ASP A 85 -0.54 -13.03 6.67
CA ASP A 85 -1.69 -13.75 6.13
C ASP A 85 -2.83 -12.80 5.74
N ASN A 86 -2.82 -11.57 6.27
CA ASN A 86 -3.83 -10.56 5.99
C ASN A 86 -3.22 -9.35 5.26
N MET A 87 -2.34 -9.61 4.30
CA MET A 87 -1.57 -8.57 3.63
C MET A 87 -2.45 -7.46 3.03
N PHE A 88 -3.60 -7.82 2.46
CA PHE A 88 -4.48 -6.81 1.86
C PHE A 88 -5.19 -5.96 2.90
N GLN A 89 -5.56 -6.53 4.05
CA GLN A 89 -6.09 -5.70 5.13
C GLN A 89 -5.01 -4.77 5.69
N THR A 90 -3.77 -5.25 5.80
CA THR A 90 -2.63 -4.42 6.18
C THR A 90 -2.45 -3.30 5.16
N LEU A 91 -2.58 -3.61 3.86
CA LEU A 91 -2.50 -2.61 2.81
C LEU A 91 -3.58 -1.54 2.97
N ALA A 92 -4.81 -1.92 3.34
CA ALA A 92 -5.86 -0.95 3.63
C ALA A 92 -5.45 -0.01 4.77
N HIS A 93 -4.87 -0.57 5.84
CA HIS A 93 -4.35 0.22 6.97
C HIS A 93 -3.30 1.22 6.50
N GLU A 94 -2.33 0.76 5.69
CA GLU A 94 -1.28 1.64 5.21
C GLU A 94 -1.80 2.69 4.22
N MET A 95 -2.83 2.37 3.43
CA MET A 95 -3.44 3.36 2.52
C MET A 95 -4.10 4.51 3.28
N ILE A 96 -4.61 4.27 4.48
CA ILE A 96 -5.12 5.35 5.31
C ILE A 96 -3.97 6.29 5.71
N HIS A 97 -2.81 5.73 6.03
CA HIS A 97 -1.61 6.55 6.29
C HIS A 97 -1.17 7.31 5.04
N VAL A 98 -1.26 6.71 3.86
CA VAL A 98 -0.97 7.40 2.60
C VAL A 98 -1.80 8.68 2.52
N LYS A 99 -3.10 8.58 2.77
CA LYS A 99 -3.98 9.75 2.75
C LYS A 99 -3.51 10.81 3.76
N GLN A 100 -3.14 10.39 4.96
CA GLN A 100 -2.68 11.31 5.99
C GLN A 100 -1.42 12.06 5.54
N PHE A 101 -0.44 11.35 4.96
CA PHE A 101 0.78 11.99 4.44
C PHE A 101 0.47 12.97 3.31
N LEU A 102 -0.36 12.57 2.34
CA LEU A 102 -0.70 13.42 1.20
C LEU A 102 -1.46 14.67 1.63
N GLU A 103 -2.21 14.61 2.72
CA GLU A 103 -2.91 15.76 3.29
C GLU A 103 -2.03 16.58 4.25
N ASP A 104 -0.76 16.23 4.36
CA ASP A 104 0.20 16.90 5.26
C ASP A 104 -0.28 16.86 6.71
N ARG A 105 -0.89 15.73 7.10
CA ARG A 105 -1.34 15.51 8.47
C ARG A 105 -0.35 14.62 9.21
N TYR A 106 -0.29 14.77 10.52
CA TYR A 106 0.48 13.86 11.35
C TYR A 106 -0.16 12.46 11.28
N PRO A 107 0.63 11.38 11.05
CA PRO A 107 0.06 10.04 10.95
C PRO A 107 -0.66 9.63 12.24
N SER A 108 -1.89 9.17 12.10
CA SER A 108 -2.70 8.70 13.22
C SER A 108 -2.94 7.21 13.12
N GLU A 109 -2.31 6.45 13.99
CA GLU A 109 -2.50 5.01 14.08
C GLU A 109 -3.91 4.65 14.53
N GLN A 110 -4.47 5.47 15.41
CA GLN A 110 -5.84 5.28 15.89
C GLN A 110 -6.85 5.38 14.77
N GLU A 111 -6.72 6.38 13.90
CA GLU A 111 -7.60 6.54 12.74
C GLU A 111 -7.44 5.34 11.79
N ALA A 112 -6.20 4.94 11.51
CA ALA A 112 -5.94 3.81 10.61
C ALA A 112 -6.57 2.52 11.12
N LYS A 113 -6.42 2.21 12.38
CA LYS A 113 -7.02 1.02 13.00
C LYS A 113 -8.55 1.08 12.97
N LYS A 114 -9.11 2.24 13.20
CA LYS A 114 -10.55 2.44 13.20
C LYS A 114 -11.17 2.20 11.82
N LEU A 115 -10.49 2.62 10.77
CA LEU A 115 -11.05 2.64 9.42
C LEU A 115 -10.62 1.48 8.53
N GLU A 116 -9.57 0.74 8.89
CA GLU A 116 -8.97 -0.27 8.00
C GLU A 116 -9.96 -1.37 7.57
N TYR A 117 -10.73 -1.89 8.50
CA TYR A 117 -11.65 -2.99 8.19
C TYR A 117 -12.75 -2.54 7.23
N LYS A 118 -13.33 -1.39 7.50
CA LYS A 118 -14.40 -0.83 6.66
C LYS A 118 -13.87 -0.53 5.26
N LEU A 119 -12.68 0.04 5.17
CA LEU A 119 -12.04 0.32 3.89
C LEU A 119 -11.78 -0.97 3.13
N HIS A 120 -11.20 -1.96 3.79
CA HIS A 120 -10.91 -3.26 3.17
C HIS A 120 -12.18 -3.89 2.60
N LYS A 121 -13.29 -3.89 3.35
CA LYS A 121 -14.55 -4.42 2.86
C LYS A 121 -15.06 -3.70 1.63
N LYS A 122 -14.99 -2.37 1.61
CA LYS A 122 -15.43 -1.60 0.46
C LYS A 122 -14.60 -1.90 -0.77
N ILE A 123 -13.28 -1.98 -0.61
CA ILE A 123 -12.37 -2.26 -1.74
C ILE A 123 -12.65 -3.65 -2.30
N THR A 124 -12.71 -4.68 -1.44
CA THR A 124 -12.94 -6.04 -1.91
C THR A 124 -14.29 -6.19 -2.57
N HIS A 125 -15.32 -5.51 -2.07
CA HIS A 125 -16.63 -5.52 -2.69
C HIS A 125 -16.57 -4.91 -4.11
N ARG A 126 -15.88 -3.79 -4.26
CA ARG A 126 -15.71 -3.14 -5.58
C ARG A 126 -14.94 -4.02 -6.56
N MET A 127 -14.02 -4.82 -6.07
CA MET A 127 -13.21 -5.73 -6.88
C MET A 127 -13.92 -7.07 -7.18
N GLY A 128 -15.11 -7.29 -6.65
CA GLY A 128 -15.90 -8.47 -6.93
C GLY A 128 -15.66 -9.64 -5.98
N TYR A 129 -15.10 -9.38 -4.83
CA TYR A 129 -14.86 -10.44 -3.83
C TYR A 129 -15.90 -10.47 -2.75
#